data_34e70a31dc61d6ca3b1f4858b1d125e3
#
_entry.id   34e70a31dc61d6ca3b1f4858b1d125e3
#
_cell.length_a   1.000
_cell.length_b   1.000
_cell.length_c   1.000
_cell.angle_alpha   90.00
_cell.angle_beta   90.00
_cell.angle_gamma   90.00
#
_symmetry.space_group_name_H-M   'P 1'
#
loop_
_entity.id
_entity.type
_entity.pdbx_description
1 polymer ?
#
loop_
_entity_poly.entity_id
_entity_poly.type
_entity_poly.pdbx_seq_one_letter_code
_entity_poly.pdbx_strand_id
1 'polypeptide(L)'
;MYRTPWLKMGARIAEVAQLSVQGREAKHLQGGRVRLDNGHGLAWIEMARGVLVHRVERDGERVARCDVVAPTEWNFHPQGAVARTLESQKSGSNDHIIALMTAYDPCVNYRIENQRQRVEVMHA
;
A
#
# COMPACT_ATOMS: atom_id res chain seq x y z
N MET A 1 1.99 4.39 13.31
CA MET A 1 1.08 3.64 12.42
C MET A 1 -0.34 4.14 12.66
N TYR A 2 -1.06 4.53 11.63
CA TYR A 2 -2.40 5.11 11.75
C TYR A 2 -3.38 4.03 12.20
N ARG A 3 -3.86 4.13 13.45
CA ARG A 3 -4.77 3.15 14.06
C ARG A 3 -6.24 3.36 13.67
N THR A 4 -6.58 4.48 13.07
CA THR A 4 -7.95 4.79 12.66
C THR A 4 -8.01 5.15 11.18
N PRO A 5 -9.11 4.78 10.48
CA PRO A 5 -9.32 5.18 9.08
C PRO A 5 -9.19 6.69 8.87
N TRP A 6 -9.72 7.47 9.78
CA TRP A 6 -9.74 8.95 9.71
C TRP A 6 -8.34 9.57 9.73
N LEU A 7 -7.43 9.05 10.56
CA LEU A 7 -6.05 9.53 10.59
C LEU A 7 -5.33 9.24 9.28
N LYS A 8 -5.56 8.08 8.68
CA LYS A 8 -4.97 7.75 7.37
C LYS A 8 -5.53 8.62 6.25
N MET A 9 -6.83 8.85 6.24
CA MET A 9 -7.47 9.75 5.26
C MET A 9 -6.99 11.20 5.44
N GLY A 10 -6.93 11.68 6.68
CA GLY A 10 -6.43 13.02 7.00
C GLY A 10 -4.98 13.22 6.58
N ALA A 11 -4.11 12.23 6.78
CA ALA A 11 -2.72 12.27 6.33
C ALA A 11 -2.62 12.38 4.81
N ARG A 12 -3.43 11.63 4.05
CA ARG A 12 -3.47 11.73 2.57
C ARG A 12 -3.94 13.09 2.09
N ILE A 13 -4.97 13.67 2.73
CA ILE A 13 -5.45 15.01 2.40
C ILE A 13 -4.36 16.05 2.67
N ALA A 14 -3.67 15.96 3.82
CA ALA A 14 -2.57 16.84 4.16
C ALA A 14 -1.42 16.74 3.16
N GLU A 15 -1.07 15.52 2.73
CA GLU A 15 -0.05 15.29 1.71
C GLU A 15 -0.44 15.91 0.36
N VAL A 16 -1.66 15.72 -0.10
CA VAL A 16 -2.17 16.34 -1.34
C VAL A 16 -2.11 17.86 -1.24
N ALA A 17 -2.53 18.44 -0.11
CA ALA A 17 -2.46 19.88 0.13
C ALA A 17 -1.00 20.38 0.09
N GLN A 18 -0.06 19.67 0.71
CA GLN A 18 1.35 20.02 0.68
C GLN A 18 1.93 19.95 -0.74
N LEU A 19 1.64 18.87 -1.48
CA LEU A 19 2.07 18.71 -2.86
C LEU A 19 1.51 19.80 -3.80
N SER A 20 0.27 20.24 -3.57
CA SER A 20 -0.35 21.30 -4.37
C SER A 20 0.30 22.67 -4.16
N VAL A 21 0.79 22.95 -2.96
CA VAL A 21 1.46 24.21 -2.62
C VAL A 21 2.93 24.21 -3.07
N GLN A 22 3.64 23.09 -2.89
CA GLN A 22 5.07 22.99 -3.14
C GLN A 22 5.42 22.64 -4.60
N GLY A 23 4.45 22.18 -5.37
CA GLY A 23 4.65 21.82 -6.78
C GLY A 23 5.78 20.82 -6.99
N ARG A 24 6.63 21.08 -7.99
CA ARG A 24 7.76 20.20 -8.35
C ARG A 24 8.88 20.15 -7.30
N GLU A 25 8.90 21.04 -6.35
CA GLU A 25 9.88 21.07 -5.25
C GLU A 25 9.47 20.18 -4.07
N ALA A 26 8.39 19.43 -4.20
CA ALA A 26 7.92 18.53 -3.16
C ALA A 26 8.96 17.44 -2.87
N LYS A 27 9.76 17.66 -1.83
CA LYS A 27 10.77 16.70 -1.33
C LYS A 27 10.16 15.53 -0.54
N HIS A 28 8.84 15.38 -0.59
CA HIS A 28 8.11 14.44 0.26
C HIS A 28 7.96 13.05 -0.34
N LEU A 29 8.03 12.91 -1.67
CA LEU A 29 8.01 11.61 -2.31
C LEU A 29 9.41 11.00 -2.25
N GLN A 30 9.54 9.95 -1.46
CA GLN A 30 10.79 9.25 -1.32
C GLN A 30 10.83 8.05 -2.27
N GLY A 31 11.98 7.85 -2.87
CA GLY A 31 12.24 6.70 -3.71
C GLY A 31 13.74 6.43 -3.78
N GLY A 32 14.09 5.23 -4.15
CA GLY A 32 15.47 4.86 -4.24
C GLY A 32 15.68 3.63 -5.10
N ARG A 33 16.96 3.36 -5.33
CA ARG A 33 17.40 2.17 -6.03
C ARG A 33 18.70 1.66 -5.45
N VAL A 34 18.87 0.35 -5.52
CA VAL A 34 20.12 -0.30 -5.11
C VAL A 34 20.44 -1.42 -6.10
N ARG A 35 21.70 -1.55 -6.44
CA ARG A 35 22.23 -2.73 -7.12
C ARG A 35 22.54 -3.77 -6.05
N LEU A 36 21.98 -4.98 -6.18
CA LEU A 36 22.18 -6.06 -5.21
C LEU A 36 23.44 -6.87 -5.53
N ASP A 37 23.56 -7.30 -6.79
CA ASP A 37 24.71 -8.04 -7.32
C ASP A 37 24.76 -7.96 -8.86
N ASN A 38 25.51 -8.87 -9.50
CA ASN A 38 25.60 -8.92 -10.95
C ASN A 38 24.26 -9.31 -11.59
N GLY A 39 23.61 -8.32 -12.20
CA GLY A 39 22.35 -8.50 -12.89
C GLY A 39 21.10 -8.25 -12.03
N HIS A 40 21.20 -8.11 -10.69
CA HIS A 40 20.05 -7.86 -9.85
C HIS A 40 19.99 -6.41 -9.37
N GLY A 41 18.81 -5.85 -9.36
CA GLY A 41 18.53 -4.51 -8.85
C GLY A 41 17.20 -4.46 -8.12
N LEU A 42 17.09 -3.52 -7.21
CA LEU A 42 15.87 -3.22 -6.48
C LEU A 42 15.63 -1.71 -6.57
N ALA A 43 14.39 -1.33 -6.82
CA ALA A 43 13.95 0.06 -6.77
C ALA A 43 12.67 0.15 -5.95
N TRP A 44 12.48 1.26 -5.28
CA TRP A 44 11.25 1.54 -4.55
C TRP A 44 10.86 2.99 -4.73
N ILE A 45 9.56 3.24 -4.61
CA ILE A 45 9.01 4.59 -4.61
C ILE A 45 7.81 4.66 -3.66
N GLU A 46 7.73 5.74 -2.93
CA GLU A 46 6.56 6.07 -2.13
C GLU A 46 5.43 6.55 -3.03
N MET A 47 4.24 6.01 -2.82
CA MET A 47 3.03 6.30 -3.57
C MET A 47 1.90 6.63 -2.61
N ALA A 48 0.80 7.17 -3.10
CA ALA A 48 -0.37 7.56 -2.31
C ALA A 48 -0.93 6.44 -1.40
N ARG A 49 -0.72 5.16 -1.76
CA ARG A 49 -1.19 4.00 -0.99
C ARG A 49 -0.12 3.32 -0.15
N GLY A 50 1.14 3.68 -0.32
CA GLY A 50 2.30 3.08 0.35
C GLY A 50 3.48 2.87 -0.59
N VAL A 51 4.42 2.04 -0.21
CA VAL A 51 5.65 1.82 -0.98
C VAL A 51 5.43 0.77 -2.06
N LEU A 52 5.79 1.12 -3.30
CA LEU A 52 5.90 0.20 -4.42
C LEU A 52 7.35 -0.25 -4.53
N VAL A 53 7.58 -1.55 -4.64
CA VAL A 53 8.91 -2.14 -4.78
C VAL A 53 8.99 -2.97 -6.05
N HIS A 54 10.06 -2.78 -6.81
CA HIS A 54 10.42 -3.59 -7.96
C HIS A 54 11.76 -4.27 -7.70
N ARG A 55 11.83 -5.58 -7.92
CA ARG A 55 13.07 -6.33 -8.03
C ARG A 55 13.24 -6.79 -9.47
N VAL A 56 14.37 -6.52 -10.05
CA VAL A 56 14.67 -6.86 -11.45
C VAL A 56 15.91 -7.75 -11.48
N GLU A 57 15.82 -8.81 -12.28
CA GLU A 57 16.93 -9.68 -12.66
C GLU A 57 17.18 -9.51 -14.16
N ARG A 58 18.44 -9.31 -14.54
CA ARG A 58 18.86 -9.11 -15.93
C ARG A 58 19.75 -10.25 -16.38
N ASP A 59 19.53 -10.68 -17.62
CA ASP A 59 20.45 -11.50 -18.39
C ASP A 59 20.99 -10.65 -19.57
N GLY A 60 22.23 -10.20 -19.45
CA GLY A 60 22.81 -9.24 -20.37
C GLY A 60 22.03 -7.92 -20.38
N GLU A 61 21.51 -7.53 -21.55
CA GLU A 61 20.70 -6.31 -21.72
C GLU A 61 19.20 -6.53 -21.55
N ARG A 62 18.76 -7.76 -21.34
CA ARG A 62 17.33 -8.11 -21.21
C ARG A 62 16.94 -8.26 -19.76
N VAL A 63 15.69 -7.94 -19.46
CA VAL A 63 15.06 -8.27 -18.18
C VAL A 63 14.63 -9.73 -18.24
N ALA A 64 15.26 -10.58 -17.42
CA ALA A 64 14.93 -11.99 -17.30
C ALA A 64 13.76 -12.20 -16.34
N ARG A 65 13.69 -11.39 -15.27
CA ARG A 65 12.62 -11.46 -14.26
C ARG A 65 12.34 -10.08 -13.67
N CYS A 66 11.07 -9.82 -13.40
CA CYS A 66 10.64 -8.65 -12.65
C CYS A 66 9.60 -9.07 -11.60
N ASP A 67 9.96 -8.89 -10.34
CA ASP A 67 9.04 -9.07 -9.21
C ASP A 67 8.57 -7.69 -8.74
N VAL A 68 7.28 -7.56 -8.50
CA VAL A 68 6.66 -6.32 -8.05
C VAL A 68 5.93 -6.60 -6.73
N VAL A 69 6.13 -5.75 -5.74
CA VAL A 69 5.34 -5.76 -4.52
C VAL A 69 4.61 -4.43 -4.41
N ALA A 70 3.30 -4.47 -4.64
CA ALA A 70 2.46 -3.29 -4.65
C ALA A 70 2.04 -2.88 -3.23
N PRO A 71 1.66 -1.60 -3.01
CA PRO A 71 1.14 -1.16 -1.72
C PRO A 71 -0.05 -1.98 -1.21
N THR A 72 -0.92 -2.46 -2.10
CA THR A 72 -2.05 -3.30 -1.73
C THR A 72 -1.60 -4.63 -1.11
N GLU A 73 -0.54 -5.25 -1.64
CA GLU A 73 0.00 -6.50 -1.10
C GLU A 73 0.53 -6.32 0.34
N TRP A 74 1.24 -5.22 0.62
CA TRP A 74 1.69 -4.91 1.98
C TRP A 74 0.53 -4.67 2.95
N ASN A 75 -0.44 -3.87 2.51
CA ASN A 75 -1.52 -3.43 3.36
C ASN A 75 -2.50 -4.57 3.68
N PHE A 76 -2.80 -5.43 2.70
CA PHE A 76 -3.78 -6.51 2.80
C PHE A 76 -3.16 -7.90 3.04
N HIS A 77 -1.85 -7.98 3.22
CA HIS A 77 -1.21 -9.21 3.68
C HIS A 77 -1.88 -9.72 4.97
N PRO A 78 -2.00 -11.03 5.20
CA PRO A 78 -2.59 -11.58 6.45
C PRO A 78 -1.97 -11.03 7.73
N GLN A 79 -0.70 -10.62 7.68
CA GLN A 79 0.00 -9.94 8.77
C GLN A 79 0.14 -8.44 8.52
N GLY A 80 -0.60 -7.89 7.56
CA GLY A 80 -0.53 -6.51 7.12
C GLY A 80 -1.27 -5.54 8.04
N ALA A 81 -1.29 -4.29 7.62
CA ALA A 81 -1.87 -3.22 8.42
C ALA A 81 -3.38 -3.34 8.57
N VAL A 82 -4.07 -3.78 7.51
CA VAL A 82 -5.53 -3.96 7.52
C VAL A 82 -5.91 -5.10 8.44
N ALA A 83 -5.28 -6.27 8.31
CA ALA A 83 -5.54 -7.44 9.16
C ALA A 83 -5.36 -7.10 10.64
N ARG A 84 -4.22 -6.50 11.01
CA ARG A 84 -3.96 -6.08 12.39
C ARG A 84 -4.95 -5.05 12.92
N THR A 85 -5.45 -4.18 12.06
CA THR A 85 -6.46 -3.19 12.46
C THR A 85 -7.79 -3.88 12.72
N LEU A 86 -8.21 -4.81 11.86
CA LEU A 86 -9.44 -5.58 12.05
C LEU A 86 -9.40 -6.46 13.31
N GLU A 87 -8.28 -7.15 13.54
CA GLU A 87 -8.07 -7.99 14.72
C GLU A 87 -8.11 -7.19 16.04
N SER A 88 -7.60 -5.96 16.03
CA SER A 88 -7.60 -5.09 17.21
C SER A 88 -8.98 -4.57 17.59
N GLN A 89 -9.97 -4.74 16.71
CA GLN A 89 -11.34 -4.24 16.90
C GLN A 89 -12.25 -5.39 17.30
N LYS A 90 -12.62 -5.45 18.56
CA LYS A 90 -13.47 -6.50 19.13
C LYS A 90 -14.90 -6.55 18.58
N SER A 91 -15.39 -5.49 17.95
CA SER A 91 -16.66 -5.43 17.22
C SER A 91 -16.66 -4.25 16.26
N GLY A 92 -16.22 -4.45 15.03
CA GLY A 92 -16.35 -3.42 13.99
C GLY A 92 -17.74 -3.49 13.37
N SER A 93 -18.45 -2.36 13.32
CA SER A 93 -19.61 -2.23 12.43
C SER A 93 -19.16 -2.32 10.98
N ASN A 94 -20.07 -2.72 10.07
CA ASN A 94 -19.78 -2.70 8.63
C ASN A 94 -19.30 -1.32 8.16
N ASP A 95 -19.86 -0.24 8.71
CA ASP A 95 -19.45 1.13 8.37
C ASP A 95 -17.99 1.39 8.71
N HIS A 96 -17.51 0.84 9.81
CA HIS A 96 -16.11 0.96 10.19
C HIS A 96 -15.18 0.19 9.24
N ILE A 97 -15.60 -1.01 8.82
CA ILE A 97 -14.86 -1.80 7.82
C ILE A 97 -14.83 -1.06 6.49
N ILE A 98 -15.96 -0.52 6.04
CA ILE A 98 -16.04 0.29 4.82
C ILE A 98 -15.12 1.52 4.92
N ALA A 99 -15.13 2.23 6.02
CA ALA A 99 -14.24 3.37 6.25
C ALA A 99 -12.76 2.96 6.23
N LEU A 100 -12.42 1.80 6.79
CA LEU A 100 -11.07 1.25 6.75
C LEU A 100 -10.66 0.91 5.31
N MET A 101 -11.52 0.24 4.54
CA MET A 101 -11.27 -0.08 3.14
C MET A 101 -11.10 1.18 2.30
N THR A 102 -11.96 2.19 2.50
CA THR A 102 -11.84 3.50 1.85
C THR A 102 -10.51 4.18 2.18
N ALA A 103 -10.07 4.12 3.42
CA ALA A 103 -8.80 4.73 3.85
C ALA A 103 -7.56 4.04 3.25
N TYR A 104 -7.62 2.73 3.03
CA TYR A 104 -6.54 1.98 2.38
C TYR A 104 -6.67 1.96 0.86
N ASP A 105 -7.87 2.19 0.34
CA ASP A 105 -8.16 2.38 -1.08
C ASP A 105 -7.50 1.28 -1.95
N PRO A 106 -7.90 0.00 -1.81
CA PRO A 106 -7.32 -1.09 -2.60
C PRO A 106 -7.62 -0.87 -4.08
N CYS A 107 -6.64 -1.15 -4.93
CA CYS A 107 -6.79 -1.09 -6.38
C CYS A 107 -7.44 -2.37 -6.98
N VAL A 108 -7.95 -3.24 -6.13
CA VAL A 108 -8.61 -4.50 -6.49
C VAL A 108 -10.01 -4.54 -5.89
N ASN A 109 -10.89 -5.32 -6.53
CA ASN A 109 -12.22 -5.56 -5.97
C ASN A 109 -12.12 -6.34 -4.66
N TYR A 110 -13.01 -6.01 -3.73
CA TYR A 110 -13.10 -6.72 -2.45
C TYR A 110 -14.56 -6.97 -2.09
N ARG A 111 -14.78 -7.97 -1.24
CA ARG A 111 -16.09 -8.30 -0.67
C ARG A 111 -15.96 -8.39 0.84
N ILE A 112 -16.96 -7.87 1.54
CA ILE A 112 -17.06 -7.99 3.00
C ILE A 112 -18.04 -9.13 3.30
N GLU A 113 -17.54 -10.17 3.96
CA GLU A 113 -18.37 -11.30 4.39
C GLU A 113 -18.63 -11.23 5.89
N ASN A 114 -19.91 -11.17 6.25
CA ASN A 114 -20.36 -10.91 7.63
C ASN A 114 -20.13 -12.05 8.63
N GLN A 115 -19.75 -13.25 8.20
CA GLN A 115 -19.71 -14.38 9.11
C GLN A 115 -18.56 -14.37 10.13
N ARG A 116 -17.50 -13.57 9.95
CA ARG A 116 -16.38 -13.40 10.90
C ARG A 116 -15.51 -12.17 10.61
N GLN A 117 -16.07 -11.09 10.07
CA GLN A 117 -15.29 -9.90 9.73
C GLN A 117 -14.09 -10.20 8.78
N ARG A 118 -14.25 -11.17 7.90
CA ARG A 118 -13.23 -11.55 6.94
C ARG A 118 -13.34 -10.67 5.71
N VAL A 119 -12.28 -9.95 5.40
CA VAL A 119 -12.15 -9.20 4.14
C VAL A 119 -11.20 -10.00 3.24
N GLU A 120 -11.71 -10.48 2.13
CA GLU A 120 -10.90 -11.13 1.10
C GLU A 120 -10.65 -10.13 -0.04
N VAL A 121 -9.40 -9.98 -0.41
CA VAL A 121 -9.00 -9.20 -1.59
C VAL A 121 -8.98 -10.17 -2.77
N MET A 122 -9.84 -9.94 -3.74
CA MET A 122 -9.88 -10.74 -4.95
C MET A 122 -8.84 -10.21 -5.93
N HIS A 123 -7.88 -11.05 -6.26
CA HIS A 123 -6.94 -10.76 -7.34
C HIS A 123 -7.66 -10.95 -8.68
N ALA A 124 -7.53 -9.97 -9.56
CA ALA A 124 -8.03 -10.03 -10.93
C ALA A 124 -7.07 -10.83 -11.81
#